data_e778f8eb3a51aaf4d0b69d9ab228fde0
#
_entry.id   e778f8eb3a51aaf4d0b69d9ab228fde0
#
_cell.length_a   1.000
_cell.length_b   1.000
_cell.length_c   1.000
_cell.angle_alpha   90.00
_cell.angle_beta   90.00
_cell.angle_gamma   90.00
#
_symmetry.space_group_name_H-M   'P 1'
#
loop_
_entity.id
_entity.type
_entity.pdbx_description
1 polymer ?
#
loop_
_entity_poly.entity_id
_entity_poly.type
_entity_poly.pdbx_seq_one_letter_code
_entity_poly.pdbx_strand_id
1 'polypeptide(L)'
;MVRYSPAMFRSRHRLVRVLTALGVAGALLAALAGPSAALSSGYPTLSGGNRGVNVRALQHLLRQHRITIAVRVDDTPGDRPMFERRLVTVDGVYGTSTDTVVREFQRRQGLPVNGRTTPDTWTKLVVSLKPGARGEAVAALQRLLIEKRHADLDVNATYDTATRSAVVRFQRHVGLEATGSVGSATWRRLLAHLEQPVFGSILCPYEVGNGSAKWGTSEAIGQIQAAAGRVVKAGHGKVGIGDISWEHGGDIPLHQTHEQGLDVDIRAMRDARDQCRSGVRWDWSTYDRAATRALVRAIRATAPGHIKVIYFNDPVLIREGLVTWFEGHDDHIHVRYCQVVHALSAYDC
;
A
#
# COMPACT_ATOMS: atom_id res chain seq x y z
N MET A 1 -14.10 3.84 78.57
CA MET A 1 -13.21 3.24 79.58
C MET A 1 -12.10 2.55 78.80
N VAL A 2 -10.84 2.78 78.92
CA VAL A 2 -9.85 3.28 79.84
C VAL A 2 -8.73 3.93 79.01
N ARG A 3 -8.32 5.10 79.42
CA ARG A 3 -7.13 5.85 78.96
C ARG A 3 -5.85 5.08 79.38
N TYR A 4 -4.76 5.24 78.61
CA TYR A 4 -3.46 5.68 79.19
C TYR A 4 -2.48 6.11 78.06
N SER A 5 -1.92 7.27 78.22
CA SER A 5 -0.72 7.89 77.67
C SER A 5 0.19 8.14 78.90
N PRO A 6 1.43 8.66 78.81
CA PRO A 6 2.58 8.63 77.92
C PRO A 6 3.91 8.30 78.63
N ALA A 7 5.03 8.25 77.97
CA ALA A 7 6.32 8.66 78.55
C ALA A 7 7.37 9.03 77.47
N MET A 8 7.88 10.25 77.67
CA MET A 8 9.03 10.81 76.92
C MET A 8 10.34 10.15 77.39
N PHE A 9 11.30 10.06 76.48
CA PHE A 9 12.72 10.14 76.88
C PHE A 9 13.47 10.96 75.81
N ARG A 10 14.06 12.07 76.30
CA ARG A 10 15.03 12.91 75.58
C ARG A 10 16.40 12.34 75.76
N SER A 11 17.20 12.28 74.73
CA SER A 11 18.66 12.35 74.89
C SER A 11 19.28 13.11 73.73
N ARG A 12 20.11 14.03 74.03
CA ARG A 12 20.89 14.97 73.21
C ARG A 12 22.20 14.29 72.75
N HIS A 13 22.70 14.82 71.62
CA HIS A 13 24.09 15.09 71.16
C HIS A 13 24.48 14.33 69.92
N ARG A 14 24.83 14.94 68.86
CA ARG A 14 25.95 15.73 68.37
C ARG A 14 25.83 15.98 66.87
N LEU A 15 26.00 17.24 66.47
CA LEU A 15 26.25 17.59 65.07
C LEU A 15 27.57 16.99 64.59
N VAL A 16 27.50 16.31 63.45
CA VAL A 16 28.62 16.20 62.51
C VAL A 16 28.10 16.65 61.14
N ARG A 17 28.62 17.78 60.69
CA ARG A 17 28.42 18.24 59.32
C ARG A 17 29.30 17.41 58.41
N VAL A 18 28.72 16.60 57.56
CA VAL A 18 29.38 16.03 56.38
C VAL A 18 28.70 16.65 55.18
N LEU A 19 29.40 17.50 54.48
CA LEU A 19 29.08 17.98 53.16
C LEU A 19 29.31 16.81 52.18
N THR A 20 28.23 16.22 51.67
CA THR A 20 28.31 15.35 50.51
C THR A 20 27.59 16.01 49.37
N ALA A 21 28.35 16.33 48.34
CA ALA A 21 27.89 16.81 47.06
C ALA A 21 26.90 15.83 46.45
N LEU A 22 25.67 16.25 46.26
CA LEU A 22 24.70 15.54 45.40
C LEU A 22 25.06 15.79 43.91
N GLY A 23 25.79 14.83 43.35
CA GLY A 23 25.88 14.66 41.92
C GLY A 23 24.54 14.13 41.41
N VAL A 24 23.75 15.01 40.78
CA VAL A 24 22.57 14.61 39.98
C VAL A 24 23.07 13.91 38.72
N ALA A 25 23.24 12.59 38.79
CA ALA A 25 23.37 11.77 37.58
C ALA A 25 21.98 11.68 36.92
N GLY A 26 21.71 12.60 36.02
CA GLY A 26 20.60 12.50 35.09
C GLY A 26 20.85 11.30 34.16
N ALA A 27 20.29 10.14 34.49
CA ALA A 27 20.20 9.04 33.56
C ALA A 27 19.23 9.49 32.43
N LEU A 28 19.80 9.94 31.31
CA LEU A 28 19.07 9.96 30.04
C LEU A 28 18.72 8.50 29.72
N LEU A 29 17.48 8.10 29.98
CA LEU A 29 16.87 6.97 29.28
C LEU A 29 16.73 7.40 27.82
N ALA A 30 17.77 7.18 27.01
CA ALA A 30 17.61 7.06 25.59
C ALA A 30 16.74 5.83 25.37
N ALA A 31 15.45 6.06 25.16
CA ALA A 31 14.60 5.04 24.58
C ALA A 31 15.27 4.64 23.27
N LEU A 32 15.84 3.44 23.25
CA LEU A 32 16.20 2.74 22.03
C LEU A 32 14.87 2.45 21.32
N ALA A 33 14.32 3.45 20.61
CA ALA A 33 13.41 3.17 19.54
C ALA A 33 14.21 2.28 18.60
N GLY A 34 13.89 0.99 18.58
CA GLY A 34 14.33 0.09 17.53
C GLY A 34 14.06 0.77 16.19
N PRO A 35 14.78 0.44 15.12
CA PRO A 35 14.51 1.01 13.83
C PRO A 35 13.05 0.68 13.49
N SER A 36 12.13 1.65 13.65
CA SER A 36 10.84 1.55 13.00
C SER A 36 11.19 1.32 11.53
N ALA A 37 10.74 0.21 10.97
CA ALA A 37 10.91 -0.06 9.55
C ALA A 37 10.20 1.05 8.80
N ALA A 38 10.88 2.17 8.63
CA ALA A 38 10.34 3.33 7.93
C ALA A 38 9.94 2.87 6.54
N LEU A 39 8.69 3.13 6.17
CA LEU A 39 8.24 2.95 4.80
C LEU A 39 9.31 3.50 3.86
N SER A 40 9.61 2.75 2.80
CA SER A 40 10.56 3.20 1.80
C SER A 40 10.24 4.63 1.38
N SER A 41 11.10 5.58 1.73
CA SER A 41 10.96 6.98 1.30
C SER A 41 11.35 7.16 -0.18
N GLY A 42 11.65 6.05 -0.85
CA GLY A 42 12.02 5.98 -2.25
C GLY A 42 10.83 5.99 -3.21
N TYR A 43 11.13 6.05 -4.49
CA TYR A 43 10.13 5.80 -5.53
C TYR A 43 9.79 4.30 -5.56
N PRO A 44 8.51 3.92 -5.79
CA PRO A 44 8.12 2.52 -5.91
C PRO A 44 8.71 1.89 -7.19
N THR A 45 9.07 0.61 -7.12
CA THR A 45 9.45 -0.16 -8.30
C THR A 45 8.21 -0.83 -8.88
N LEU A 46 7.75 -0.36 -10.04
CA LEU A 46 6.64 -0.96 -10.78
C LEU A 46 7.16 -1.81 -11.94
N SER A 47 6.45 -2.91 -12.20
CA SER A 47 6.74 -3.85 -13.30
C SER A 47 5.48 -4.55 -13.79
N GLY A 48 5.60 -5.38 -14.81
CA GLY A 48 4.48 -6.17 -15.32
C GLY A 48 3.74 -6.93 -14.23
N GLY A 49 2.42 -6.81 -14.22
CA GLY A 49 1.54 -7.39 -13.20
C GLY A 49 1.07 -6.41 -12.12
N ASN A 50 1.78 -5.32 -11.86
CA ASN A 50 1.33 -4.30 -10.91
C ASN A 50 0.02 -3.62 -11.35
N ARG A 51 -0.75 -3.16 -10.37
CA ARG A 51 -2.02 -2.46 -10.55
C ARG A 51 -2.14 -1.32 -9.53
N GLY A 52 -3.04 -0.38 -9.77
CA GLY A 52 -3.37 0.67 -8.82
C GLY A 52 -3.08 2.08 -9.31
N VAL A 53 -3.17 3.06 -8.39
CA VAL A 53 -3.04 4.48 -8.75
C VAL A 53 -1.62 4.85 -9.16
N ASN A 54 -0.59 4.21 -8.59
CA ASN A 54 0.78 4.44 -9.03
C ASN A 54 1.00 4.07 -10.49
N VAL A 55 0.34 2.99 -10.96
CA VAL A 55 0.37 2.61 -12.39
C VAL A 55 -0.38 3.63 -13.25
N ARG A 56 -1.55 4.14 -12.79
CA ARG A 56 -2.25 5.23 -13.49
C ARG A 56 -1.38 6.48 -13.58
N ALA A 57 -0.71 6.85 -12.49
CA ALA A 57 0.20 8.00 -12.47
C ALA A 57 1.38 7.81 -13.44
N LEU A 58 1.98 6.62 -13.48
CA LEU A 58 3.00 6.24 -14.44
C LEU A 58 2.51 6.42 -15.88
N GLN A 59 1.33 5.88 -16.20
CA GLN A 59 0.74 5.95 -17.54
C GLN A 59 0.48 7.41 -17.97
N HIS A 60 -0.06 8.25 -17.08
CA HIS A 60 -0.20 9.68 -17.31
C HIS A 60 1.16 10.37 -17.56
N LEU A 61 2.17 10.08 -16.76
CA LEU A 61 3.50 10.67 -16.94
C LEU A 61 4.16 10.22 -18.24
N LEU A 62 4.01 8.96 -18.65
CA LEU A 62 4.48 8.50 -19.96
C LEU A 62 3.76 9.22 -21.12
N ARG A 63 2.46 9.50 -20.98
CA ARG A 63 1.69 10.33 -21.94
C ARG A 63 2.17 11.79 -21.96
N GLN A 64 2.55 12.34 -20.80
CA GLN A 64 3.17 13.68 -20.68
C GLN A 64 4.45 13.76 -21.52
N HIS A 65 5.24 12.71 -21.57
CA HIS A 65 6.46 12.60 -22.39
C HIS A 65 6.17 12.21 -23.85
N ARG A 66 4.88 12.08 -24.24
CA ARG A 66 4.43 11.73 -25.60
C ARG A 66 5.08 10.46 -26.16
N ILE A 67 5.28 9.46 -25.28
CA ILE A 67 5.81 8.17 -25.69
C ILE A 67 4.66 7.37 -26.33
N THR A 68 4.84 7.00 -27.58
CA THR A 68 3.87 6.21 -28.35
C THR A 68 4.41 4.83 -28.69
N ILE A 69 3.52 3.87 -28.82
CA ILE A 69 3.79 2.53 -29.32
C ILE A 69 3.06 2.32 -30.66
N ALA A 70 3.63 1.46 -31.50
CA ALA A 70 2.95 0.98 -32.68
C ALA A 70 1.94 -0.10 -32.30
N VAL A 71 0.68 0.12 -32.61
CA VAL A 71 -0.40 -0.85 -32.38
C VAL A 71 -0.89 -1.31 -33.75
N ARG A 72 -0.95 -2.62 -33.96
CA ARG A 72 -1.53 -3.19 -35.17
C ARG A 72 -3.03 -2.88 -35.19
N VAL A 73 -3.53 -2.37 -36.29
CA VAL A 73 -4.94 -1.90 -36.42
C VAL A 73 -5.72 -2.68 -37.46
N ASP A 74 -5.11 -3.61 -38.18
CA ASP A 74 -5.73 -4.49 -39.14
C ASP A 74 -5.61 -5.97 -38.70
N ASP A 75 -6.69 -6.70 -38.87
CA ASP A 75 -6.76 -8.15 -38.62
C ASP A 75 -7.02 -8.93 -39.93
N THR A 76 -6.83 -8.32 -41.10
CA THR A 76 -7.09 -9.00 -42.38
C THR A 76 -5.97 -9.96 -42.71
N PRO A 77 -6.25 -11.27 -42.75
CA PRO A 77 -5.23 -12.28 -43.07
C PRO A 77 -4.71 -12.06 -44.53
N GLY A 78 -3.39 -11.93 -44.64
CA GLY A 78 -2.72 -11.81 -45.95
C GLY A 78 -2.32 -10.39 -46.35
N ASP A 79 -2.84 -9.35 -45.71
CA ASP A 79 -2.45 -7.96 -45.98
C ASP A 79 -1.19 -7.57 -45.20
N ARG A 80 -0.48 -6.54 -45.69
CA ARG A 80 0.65 -5.96 -44.95
C ARG A 80 0.13 -5.35 -43.67
N PRO A 81 0.74 -5.70 -42.49
CA PRO A 81 0.25 -5.18 -41.23
C PRO A 81 0.30 -3.66 -41.18
N MET A 82 -0.84 -3.05 -40.89
CA MET A 82 -0.96 -1.61 -40.65
C MET A 82 -0.74 -1.32 -39.17
N PHE A 83 0.08 -0.32 -38.87
CA PHE A 83 0.42 0.11 -37.50
C PHE A 83 0.03 1.58 -37.32
N GLU A 84 -0.68 1.82 -36.23
CA GLU A 84 -0.99 3.17 -35.76
C GLU A 84 -0.16 3.47 -34.48
N ARG A 85 0.32 4.72 -34.37
CA ARG A 85 1.02 5.15 -33.16
C ARG A 85 0.02 5.67 -32.13
N ARG A 86 -0.04 4.99 -30.97
CA ARG A 86 -0.94 5.36 -29.88
C ARG A 86 -0.18 5.63 -28.60
N LEU A 87 -0.71 6.53 -27.76
CA LEU A 87 -0.29 6.70 -26.39
C LEU A 87 -0.80 5.53 -25.54
N VAL A 88 -0.08 5.21 -24.45
CA VAL A 88 -0.51 4.18 -23.49
C VAL A 88 -1.89 4.53 -22.91
N THR A 89 -2.75 3.53 -22.73
CA THR A 89 -4.05 3.70 -22.05
C THR A 89 -3.82 3.90 -20.55
N VAL A 90 -4.61 4.76 -19.92
CA VAL A 90 -4.58 4.98 -18.48
C VAL A 90 -5.65 4.10 -17.83
N ASP A 91 -5.31 2.83 -17.60
CA ASP A 91 -6.21 1.83 -17.02
C ASP A 91 -5.77 1.34 -15.61
N GLY A 92 -4.59 1.76 -15.17
CA GLY A 92 -4.01 1.34 -13.90
C GLY A 92 -3.50 -0.11 -13.91
N VAL A 93 -3.24 -0.68 -15.09
CA VAL A 93 -2.71 -2.03 -15.25
C VAL A 93 -1.34 -1.96 -15.92
N TYR A 94 -0.31 -2.44 -15.24
CA TYR A 94 1.01 -2.59 -15.84
C TYR A 94 1.02 -3.85 -16.71
N GLY A 95 0.40 -3.76 -17.86
CA GLY A 95 0.37 -4.81 -18.88
C GLY A 95 1.48 -4.63 -19.92
N THR A 96 1.44 -5.44 -20.99
CA THR A 96 2.42 -5.43 -22.07
C THR A 96 2.58 -4.05 -22.72
N SER A 97 1.47 -3.30 -22.91
CA SER A 97 1.52 -1.94 -23.48
C SER A 97 2.30 -0.98 -22.59
N THR A 98 2.09 -1.03 -21.27
CA THR A 98 2.83 -0.19 -20.32
C THR A 98 4.31 -0.57 -20.27
N ASP A 99 4.64 -1.87 -20.25
CA ASP A 99 6.03 -2.36 -20.29
C ASP A 99 6.75 -1.86 -21.56
N THR A 100 6.11 -1.99 -22.72
CA THR A 100 6.67 -1.53 -24.00
C THR A 100 6.97 -0.03 -23.97
N VAL A 101 6.03 0.79 -23.44
CA VAL A 101 6.19 2.25 -23.36
C VAL A 101 7.28 2.62 -22.35
N VAL A 102 7.38 1.92 -21.20
CA VAL A 102 8.47 2.14 -20.22
C VAL A 102 9.82 1.84 -20.82
N ARG A 103 9.97 0.72 -21.54
CA ARG A 103 11.24 0.37 -22.24
C ARG A 103 11.61 1.40 -23.29
N GLU A 104 10.64 1.91 -24.05
CA GLU A 104 10.88 2.97 -25.03
C GLU A 104 11.29 4.29 -24.35
N PHE A 105 10.64 4.65 -23.24
CA PHE A 105 11.03 5.79 -22.42
C PHE A 105 12.47 5.64 -21.90
N GLN A 106 12.79 4.49 -21.31
CA GLN A 106 14.15 4.20 -20.81
C GLN A 106 15.19 4.33 -21.90
N ARG A 107 14.94 3.80 -23.10
CA ARG A 107 15.84 3.90 -24.27
C ARG A 107 16.08 5.36 -24.66
N ARG A 108 15.02 6.18 -24.73
CA ARG A 108 15.12 7.61 -25.05
C ARG A 108 15.87 8.41 -24.00
N GLN A 109 15.82 7.97 -22.74
CA GLN A 109 16.50 8.64 -21.63
C GLN A 109 17.92 8.10 -21.38
N GLY A 110 18.39 7.13 -22.14
CA GLY A 110 19.70 6.49 -21.93
C GLY A 110 19.78 5.67 -20.64
N LEU A 111 18.64 5.15 -20.17
CA LEU A 111 18.54 4.33 -18.97
C LEU A 111 18.64 2.83 -19.31
N PRO A 112 18.99 1.95 -18.35
CA PRO A 112 18.87 0.51 -18.52
C PRO A 112 17.45 0.11 -18.94
N VAL A 113 17.32 -0.60 -20.10
CA VAL A 113 16.03 -0.96 -20.70
C VAL A 113 15.53 -2.27 -20.11
N ASN A 114 14.99 -2.21 -18.90
CA ASN A 114 14.54 -3.38 -18.14
C ASN A 114 13.02 -3.48 -17.96
N GLY A 115 12.25 -2.46 -18.39
CA GLY A 115 10.80 -2.42 -18.22
C GLY A 115 10.33 -2.28 -16.76
N ARG A 116 11.16 -1.72 -15.87
CA ARG A 116 10.83 -1.46 -14.46
C ARG A 116 11.00 0.01 -14.14
N THR A 117 10.13 0.57 -13.32
CA THR A 117 10.30 1.96 -12.87
C THR A 117 11.26 2.00 -11.67
N THR A 118 12.55 2.07 -11.96
CA THR A 118 13.59 2.31 -10.94
C THR A 118 13.54 3.78 -10.47
N PRO A 119 14.26 4.14 -9.38
CA PRO A 119 14.42 5.54 -8.97
C PRO A 119 14.90 6.45 -10.09
N ASP A 120 15.84 5.97 -10.93
CA ASP A 120 16.34 6.74 -12.08
C ASP A 120 15.26 6.95 -13.14
N THR A 121 14.43 5.92 -13.39
CA THR A 121 13.27 6.02 -14.30
C THR A 121 12.30 7.08 -13.81
N TRP A 122 11.92 7.05 -12.53
CA TRP A 122 11.03 8.04 -11.94
C TRP A 122 11.61 9.46 -11.96
N THR A 123 12.90 9.62 -11.65
CA THR A 123 13.58 10.91 -11.67
C THR A 123 13.48 11.59 -13.05
N LYS A 124 13.50 10.79 -14.13
CA LYS A 124 13.33 11.29 -15.51
C LYS A 124 11.85 11.46 -15.90
N LEU A 125 10.93 10.72 -15.29
CA LEU A 125 9.50 10.77 -15.60
C LEU A 125 8.81 11.98 -14.97
N VAL A 126 9.09 12.26 -13.69
CA VAL A 126 8.39 13.32 -12.96
C VAL A 126 8.79 14.70 -13.44
N VAL A 127 7.83 15.59 -13.50
CA VAL A 127 8.04 17.00 -13.90
C VAL A 127 7.63 17.94 -12.77
N SER A 128 8.28 19.07 -12.67
CA SER A 128 7.88 20.12 -11.73
C SER A 128 6.55 20.75 -12.15
N LEU A 129 5.63 20.90 -11.19
CA LEU A 129 4.34 21.52 -11.41
C LEU A 129 4.13 22.70 -10.45
N LYS A 130 3.43 23.71 -10.94
CA LYS A 130 3.02 24.89 -10.17
C LYS A 130 1.59 25.31 -10.58
N PRO A 131 0.89 26.13 -9.79
CA PRO A 131 -0.41 26.65 -10.18
C PRO A 131 -0.43 27.20 -11.59
N GLY A 132 -1.49 26.89 -12.32
CA GLY A 132 -1.65 27.21 -13.75
C GLY A 132 -1.11 26.17 -14.73
N ALA A 133 -0.33 25.18 -14.28
CA ALA A 133 0.12 24.06 -15.13
C ALA A 133 -1.09 23.26 -15.67
N ARG A 134 -0.91 22.65 -16.84
CA ARG A 134 -1.95 21.84 -17.48
C ARG A 134 -1.32 20.57 -18.08
N GLY A 135 -2.15 19.54 -18.28
CA GLY A 135 -1.82 18.33 -19.01
C GLY A 135 -1.69 17.07 -18.15
N GLU A 136 -1.15 16.03 -18.75
CA GLU A 136 -1.15 14.67 -18.20
C GLU A 136 -0.46 14.54 -16.84
N ALA A 137 0.62 15.30 -16.60
CA ALA A 137 1.28 15.28 -15.29
C ALA A 137 0.42 15.88 -14.18
N VAL A 138 -0.46 16.85 -14.49
CA VAL A 138 -1.44 17.38 -13.54
C VAL A 138 -2.52 16.34 -13.26
N ALA A 139 -2.99 15.62 -14.29
CA ALA A 139 -3.93 14.53 -14.11
C ALA A 139 -3.34 13.40 -13.21
N ALA A 140 -2.06 13.05 -13.42
CA ALA A 140 -1.35 12.13 -12.54
C ALA A 140 -1.36 12.59 -11.07
N LEU A 141 -1.03 13.86 -10.83
CA LEU A 141 -1.03 14.46 -9.50
C LEU A 141 -2.42 14.43 -8.85
N GLN A 142 -3.45 14.85 -9.58
CA GLN A 142 -4.84 14.86 -9.10
C GLN A 142 -5.30 13.46 -8.71
N ARG A 143 -5.04 12.45 -9.54
CA ARG A 143 -5.38 11.06 -9.22
C ARG A 143 -4.70 10.56 -7.95
N LEU A 144 -3.41 10.80 -7.77
CA LEU A 144 -2.69 10.42 -6.57
C LEU A 144 -3.27 11.11 -5.32
N LEU A 145 -3.60 12.40 -5.41
CA LEU A 145 -4.21 13.14 -4.30
C LEU A 145 -5.61 12.62 -3.95
N ILE A 146 -6.42 12.29 -4.95
CA ILE A 146 -7.76 11.72 -4.76
C ILE A 146 -7.67 10.34 -4.10
N GLU A 147 -6.94 9.41 -4.71
CA GLU A 147 -6.95 8.01 -4.30
C GLU A 147 -6.17 7.79 -2.99
N LYS A 148 -5.07 8.51 -2.76
CA LYS A 148 -4.24 8.35 -1.55
C LYS A 148 -4.61 9.28 -0.39
N ARG A 149 -5.25 10.41 -0.68
CA ARG A 149 -5.53 11.44 0.34
C ARG A 149 -7.00 11.84 0.40
N HIS A 150 -7.87 11.14 -0.34
CA HIS A 150 -9.30 11.44 -0.43
C HIS A 150 -9.57 12.92 -0.71
N ALA A 151 -8.71 13.54 -1.54
CA ALA A 151 -8.88 14.94 -1.89
C ALA A 151 -10.15 15.09 -2.75
N ASP A 152 -10.98 16.06 -2.39
CA ASP A 152 -12.17 16.42 -3.17
C ASP A 152 -11.73 17.24 -4.38
N LEU A 153 -11.45 16.54 -5.48
CA LEU A 153 -10.92 17.06 -6.74
C LEU A 153 -11.51 16.30 -7.92
N ASP A 154 -11.62 16.99 -9.06
CA ASP A 154 -11.80 16.35 -10.35
C ASP A 154 -10.46 16.11 -11.05
N VAL A 155 -10.37 15.05 -11.85
CA VAL A 155 -9.22 14.82 -12.73
C VAL A 155 -9.43 15.61 -14.03
N ASN A 156 -9.22 16.91 -13.98
CA ASN A 156 -9.44 17.86 -15.07
C ASN A 156 -8.15 18.31 -15.78
N ALA A 157 -7.01 17.76 -15.36
CA ALA A 157 -5.68 18.08 -15.89
C ALA A 157 -5.31 19.57 -15.81
N THR A 158 -5.94 20.35 -14.92
CA THR A 158 -5.64 21.75 -14.67
C THR A 158 -5.19 21.96 -13.22
N TYR A 159 -4.01 22.54 -13.00
CA TYR A 159 -3.51 22.86 -11.68
C TYR A 159 -4.15 24.15 -11.15
N ASP A 160 -5.40 24.04 -10.75
CA ASP A 160 -6.23 25.10 -10.20
C ASP A 160 -5.98 25.33 -8.69
N THR A 161 -6.77 26.21 -8.09
CA THR A 161 -6.70 26.54 -6.66
C THR A 161 -7.05 25.33 -5.77
N ALA A 162 -8.00 24.48 -6.19
CA ALA A 162 -8.37 23.27 -5.45
C ALA A 162 -7.21 22.27 -5.43
N THR A 163 -6.58 22.03 -6.57
CA THR A 163 -5.38 21.19 -6.70
C THR A 163 -4.23 21.74 -5.84
N ARG A 164 -3.98 23.07 -5.87
CA ARG A 164 -2.97 23.71 -5.03
C ARG A 164 -3.24 23.48 -3.55
N SER A 165 -4.48 23.66 -3.12
CA SER A 165 -4.88 23.48 -1.72
C SER A 165 -4.66 22.02 -1.25
N ALA A 166 -4.97 21.04 -2.10
CA ALA A 166 -4.72 19.64 -1.82
C ALA A 166 -3.22 19.32 -1.72
N VAL A 167 -2.38 19.89 -2.61
CA VAL A 167 -0.92 19.75 -2.54
C VAL A 167 -0.37 20.35 -1.24
N VAL A 168 -0.80 21.55 -0.85
CA VAL A 168 -0.37 22.20 0.42
C VAL A 168 -0.75 21.35 1.62
N ARG A 169 -1.97 20.78 1.66
CA ARG A 169 -2.38 19.85 2.73
C ARG A 169 -1.51 18.61 2.77
N PHE A 170 -1.25 17.99 1.61
CA PHE A 170 -0.38 16.83 1.51
C PHE A 170 1.05 17.14 1.98
N GLN A 171 1.65 18.22 1.49
CA GLN A 171 3.01 18.63 1.89
C GLN A 171 3.15 18.79 3.40
N ARG A 172 2.18 19.47 4.05
CA ARG A 172 2.13 19.59 5.53
C ARG A 172 2.02 18.23 6.21
N HIS A 173 1.17 17.35 5.69
CA HIS A 173 0.94 16.02 6.24
C HIS A 173 2.21 15.17 6.26
N VAL A 174 3.04 15.24 5.19
CA VAL A 174 4.28 14.47 5.08
C VAL A 174 5.54 15.23 5.52
N GLY A 175 5.39 16.37 6.19
CA GLY A 175 6.49 17.16 6.73
C GLY A 175 7.35 17.86 5.68
N LEU A 176 6.78 18.15 4.50
CA LEU A 176 7.45 18.98 3.49
C LEU A 176 7.06 20.45 3.64
N GLU A 177 7.91 21.34 3.13
CA GLU A 177 7.55 22.76 2.99
C GLU A 177 6.31 22.91 2.12
N ALA A 178 5.28 23.57 2.65
CA ALA A 178 3.94 23.66 2.05
C ALA A 178 3.83 24.77 0.99
N THR A 179 4.68 24.73 -0.02
CA THR A 179 4.77 25.74 -1.08
C THR A 179 3.58 25.73 -2.05
N GLY A 180 2.91 24.59 -2.17
CA GLY A 180 1.91 24.37 -3.20
C GLY A 180 2.52 24.20 -4.59
N SER A 181 3.83 23.97 -4.70
CA SER A 181 4.51 23.55 -5.93
C SER A 181 4.95 22.10 -5.79
N VAL A 182 4.97 21.35 -6.89
CA VAL A 182 5.30 19.92 -6.89
C VAL A 182 6.66 19.72 -7.55
N GLY A 183 7.66 19.40 -6.74
CA GLY A 183 8.98 18.97 -7.19
C GLY A 183 9.19 17.47 -6.93
N SER A 184 10.41 16.98 -7.16
CA SER A 184 10.78 15.56 -6.99
C SER A 184 10.49 15.03 -5.58
N ALA A 185 10.69 15.84 -4.54
CA ALA A 185 10.38 15.45 -3.16
C ALA A 185 8.87 15.21 -2.95
N THR A 186 8.01 16.09 -3.46
CA THR A 186 6.55 15.91 -3.38
C THR A 186 6.10 14.69 -4.16
N TRP A 187 6.59 14.49 -5.39
CA TRP A 187 6.28 13.30 -6.19
C TRP A 187 6.68 12.00 -5.47
N ARG A 188 7.91 11.95 -4.96
CA ARG A 188 8.42 10.78 -4.25
C ARG A 188 7.57 10.43 -3.03
N ARG A 189 7.26 11.42 -2.19
CA ARG A 189 6.40 11.22 -1.01
C ARG A 189 4.99 10.77 -1.40
N LEU A 190 4.43 11.34 -2.47
CA LEU A 190 3.08 11.00 -2.91
C LEU A 190 3.01 9.59 -3.52
N LEU A 191 3.99 9.20 -4.34
CA LEU A 191 4.06 7.87 -4.92
C LEU A 191 4.33 6.78 -3.87
N ALA A 192 5.17 7.07 -2.87
CA ALA A 192 5.47 6.14 -1.77
C ALA A 192 4.37 6.08 -0.70
N HIS A 193 3.45 7.06 -0.64
CA HIS A 193 2.39 7.10 0.37
C HIS A 193 1.46 5.89 0.24
N LEU A 194 1.10 5.29 1.38
CA LEU A 194 0.10 4.22 1.43
C LEU A 194 -1.31 4.77 1.12
N GLU A 195 -2.23 3.88 0.77
CA GLU A 195 -3.63 4.21 0.49
C GLU A 195 -4.57 3.21 1.14
N GLN A 196 -5.83 3.60 1.30
CA GLN A 196 -6.86 2.70 1.80
C GLN A 196 -7.62 2.04 0.64
N PRO A 197 -8.12 0.79 0.81
CA PRO A 197 -9.02 0.19 -0.15
C PRO A 197 -10.30 1.03 -0.32
N VAL A 198 -10.84 1.09 -1.53
CA VAL A 198 -12.16 1.68 -1.76
C VAL A 198 -13.22 0.68 -1.33
N PHE A 199 -13.76 0.89 -0.14
CA PHE A 199 -14.88 0.09 0.36
C PHE A 199 -16.19 0.51 -0.32
N GLY A 200 -17.04 -0.48 -0.67
CA GLY A 200 -18.27 -0.21 -1.39
C GLY A 200 -18.89 -1.45 -2.02
N SER A 201 -18.99 -1.49 -3.34
CA SER A 201 -19.66 -2.58 -4.06
C SER A 201 -18.89 -3.90 -4.09
N ILE A 202 -17.56 -3.87 -4.00
CA ILE A 202 -16.70 -5.06 -4.13
C ILE A 202 -15.95 -5.43 -2.85
N LEU A 203 -15.59 -4.45 -2.02
CA LEU A 203 -14.88 -4.63 -0.76
C LEU A 203 -15.70 -4.13 0.41
N CYS A 204 -15.51 -4.73 1.57
CA CYS A 204 -16.02 -4.25 2.85
C CYS A 204 -14.93 -4.38 3.93
N PRO A 205 -14.88 -3.47 4.90
CA PRO A 205 -14.00 -3.65 6.06
C PRO A 205 -14.59 -4.69 7.01
N TYR A 206 -13.74 -5.39 7.74
CA TYR A 206 -14.10 -6.06 8.97
C TYR A 206 -13.09 -5.73 10.08
N GLU A 207 -13.57 -5.72 11.30
CA GLU A 207 -12.77 -5.35 12.46
C GLU A 207 -12.23 -6.61 13.16
N VAL A 208 -10.93 -6.59 13.47
CA VAL A 208 -10.23 -7.61 14.25
C VAL A 208 -9.38 -6.97 15.36
N GLY A 209 -9.79 -5.79 15.84
CA GLY A 209 -9.11 -5.09 16.94
C GLY A 209 -8.25 -3.89 16.52
N ASN A 210 -7.84 -3.80 15.27
CA ASN A 210 -6.98 -2.71 14.74
C ASN A 210 -7.70 -1.91 13.64
N GLY A 211 -8.90 -1.39 13.93
CA GLY A 211 -9.83 -0.82 12.95
C GLY A 211 -9.29 0.23 11.98
N SER A 212 -8.20 0.92 12.31
CA SER A 212 -7.54 1.89 11.44
C SER A 212 -6.38 1.31 10.61
N ALA A 213 -6.00 0.04 10.80
CA ALA A 213 -4.91 -0.62 10.09
C ALA A 213 -5.33 -1.10 8.69
N LYS A 214 -5.78 -0.18 7.85
CA LYS A 214 -6.31 -0.46 6.50
C LYS A 214 -5.48 0.20 5.40
N TRP A 215 -4.19 0.50 5.65
CA TRP A 215 -3.34 1.20 4.71
C TRP A 215 -2.39 0.25 4.00
N GLY A 216 -2.45 0.23 2.68
CA GLY A 216 -1.60 -0.62 1.86
C GLY A 216 -0.85 0.14 0.77
N THR A 217 0.12 -0.53 0.16
CA THR A 217 0.76 0.01 -1.04
C THR A 217 -0.27 0.07 -2.18
N SER A 218 -0.09 1.01 -3.10
CA SER A 218 -0.96 1.15 -4.27
C SER A 218 -1.10 -0.15 -5.06
N GLU A 219 -0.02 -0.92 -5.11
CA GLU A 219 0.02 -2.19 -5.83
C GLU A 219 -0.81 -3.26 -5.12
N ALA A 220 -0.64 -3.44 -3.81
CA ALA A 220 -1.41 -4.41 -3.01
C ALA A 220 -2.92 -4.07 -3.05
N ILE A 221 -3.27 -2.80 -2.85
CA ILE A 221 -4.67 -2.32 -2.90
C ILE A 221 -5.25 -2.53 -4.31
N GLY A 222 -4.54 -2.13 -5.36
CA GLY A 222 -5.02 -2.29 -6.73
C GLY A 222 -5.20 -3.75 -7.14
N GLN A 223 -4.31 -4.64 -6.67
CA GLN A 223 -4.38 -6.08 -6.93
C GLN A 223 -5.56 -6.75 -6.22
N ILE A 224 -5.75 -6.45 -4.92
CA ILE A 224 -6.89 -7.03 -4.18
C ILE A 224 -8.24 -6.49 -4.67
N GLN A 225 -8.34 -5.22 -5.03
CA GLN A 225 -9.55 -4.66 -5.64
C GLN A 225 -9.90 -5.35 -6.97
N ALA A 226 -8.89 -5.64 -7.80
CA ALA A 226 -9.09 -6.37 -9.05
C ALA A 226 -9.54 -7.82 -8.81
N ALA A 227 -8.99 -8.50 -7.80
CA ALA A 227 -9.42 -9.85 -7.41
C ALA A 227 -10.86 -9.85 -6.91
N ALA A 228 -11.20 -8.92 -6.00
CA ALA A 228 -12.56 -8.76 -5.47
C ALA A 228 -13.59 -8.49 -6.58
N GLY A 229 -13.24 -7.65 -7.56
CA GLY A 229 -14.11 -7.39 -8.71
C GLY A 229 -14.45 -8.66 -9.50
N ARG A 230 -13.49 -9.59 -9.66
CA ARG A 230 -13.73 -10.91 -10.30
C ARG A 230 -14.65 -11.79 -9.47
N VAL A 231 -14.44 -11.83 -8.15
CA VAL A 231 -15.21 -12.62 -7.19
C VAL A 231 -16.66 -12.16 -7.14
N VAL A 232 -16.89 -10.84 -7.06
CA VAL A 232 -18.24 -10.24 -7.09
C VAL A 232 -18.93 -10.52 -8.42
N LYS A 233 -18.23 -10.35 -9.55
CA LYS A 233 -18.76 -10.65 -10.88
C LYS A 233 -19.16 -12.11 -11.03
N ALA A 234 -18.45 -13.03 -10.36
CA ALA A 234 -18.78 -14.46 -10.31
C ALA A 234 -19.93 -14.79 -9.33
N GLY A 235 -20.48 -13.79 -8.62
CA GLY A 235 -21.65 -13.96 -7.74
C GLY A 235 -21.33 -14.43 -6.32
N HIS A 236 -20.06 -14.41 -5.89
CA HIS A 236 -19.66 -14.89 -4.55
C HIS A 236 -19.78 -13.84 -3.42
N GLY A 237 -20.26 -12.62 -3.75
CA GLY A 237 -20.40 -11.54 -2.78
C GLY A 237 -19.14 -10.70 -2.59
N LYS A 238 -19.22 -9.69 -1.71
CA LYS A 238 -18.11 -8.78 -1.43
C LYS A 238 -16.96 -9.50 -0.70
N VAL A 239 -15.76 -8.98 -0.82
CA VAL A 239 -14.58 -9.50 -0.12
C VAL A 239 -14.32 -8.66 1.13
N GLY A 240 -14.22 -9.32 2.29
CA GLY A 240 -13.94 -8.68 3.57
C GLY A 240 -12.45 -8.45 3.76
N ILE A 241 -12.03 -7.20 4.02
CA ILE A 241 -10.63 -6.81 4.24
C ILE A 241 -10.41 -6.48 5.72
N GLY A 242 -9.48 -7.20 6.32
CA GLY A 242 -8.98 -6.99 7.68
C GLY A 242 -7.77 -6.06 7.75
N ASP A 243 -6.80 -6.44 8.56
CA ASP A 243 -5.60 -5.63 8.77
C ASP A 243 -4.68 -5.64 7.56
N ILE A 244 -4.05 -4.49 7.32
CA ILE A 244 -3.05 -4.30 6.26
C ILE A 244 -1.80 -3.66 6.89
N SER A 245 -1.87 -2.38 7.27
CA SER A 245 -0.82 -1.61 7.91
C SER A 245 -1.39 -0.32 8.50
N TRP A 246 -0.62 0.36 9.35
CA TRP A 246 -0.88 1.77 9.68
C TRP A 246 -0.57 2.68 8.50
N GLU A 247 -1.09 3.92 8.51
CA GLU A 247 -0.85 4.92 7.45
C GLU A 247 0.63 5.15 7.15
N HIS A 248 1.47 5.01 8.15
CA HIS A 248 2.92 5.23 8.05
C HIS A 248 3.74 3.97 8.27
N GLY A 249 3.11 2.80 8.20
CA GLY A 249 3.76 1.53 8.54
C GLY A 249 4.00 1.35 10.03
N GLY A 250 4.85 0.39 10.37
CA GLY A 250 5.22 0.06 11.75
C GLY A 250 4.37 -1.05 12.35
N ASP A 251 4.76 -1.49 13.54
CA ASP A 251 4.22 -2.67 14.20
C ASP A 251 2.72 -2.55 14.46
N ILE A 252 1.98 -3.59 14.12
CA ILE A 252 0.58 -3.77 14.48
C ILE A 252 0.50 -4.81 15.62
N PRO A 253 -0.21 -4.53 16.72
CA PRO A 253 -0.39 -5.50 17.80
C PRO A 253 -0.94 -6.83 17.27
N LEU A 254 -0.40 -7.95 17.77
CA LEU A 254 -0.73 -9.33 17.43
C LEU A 254 -0.29 -9.78 16.03
N HIS A 255 0.42 -8.96 15.27
CA HIS A 255 0.99 -9.31 13.98
C HIS A 255 2.52 -9.32 14.04
N GLN A 256 3.16 -10.29 13.36
CA GLN A 256 4.62 -10.33 13.17
C GLN A 256 5.04 -9.61 11.88
N THR A 257 4.08 -9.23 11.06
CA THR A 257 4.23 -8.55 9.77
C THR A 257 3.15 -7.48 9.66
N HIS A 258 2.76 -7.04 8.49
CA HIS A 258 1.81 -5.93 8.28
C HIS A 258 2.41 -4.53 8.48
N GLU A 259 3.73 -4.41 8.45
CA GLU A 259 4.43 -3.14 8.68
C GLU A 259 4.58 -2.30 7.43
N GLN A 260 4.58 -2.94 6.25
CA GLN A 260 4.95 -2.32 4.96
C GLN A 260 3.77 -2.06 4.03
N GLY A 261 2.54 -2.41 4.43
CA GLY A 261 1.36 -2.28 3.58
C GLY A 261 1.32 -3.27 2.41
N LEU A 262 2.06 -4.38 2.52
CA LEU A 262 2.12 -5.48 1.55
C LEU A 262 1.45 -6.76 2.05
N ASP A 263 1.12 -6.84 3.32
CA ASP A 263 0.34 -7.93 3.92
C ASP A 263 -1.13 -7.51 3.98
N VAL A 264 -2.05 -8.40 3.63
CA VAL A 264 -3.49 -8.14 3.63
C VAL A 264 -4.22 -9.34 4.22
N ASP A 265 -4.96 -9.14 5.29
CA ASP A 265 -5.86 -10.13 5.85
C ASP A 265 -7.23 -10.05 5.20
N ILE A 266 -7.76 -11.19 4.81
CA ILE A 266 -8.98 -11.31 4.04
C ILE A 266 -9.85 -12.39 4.66
N ARG A 267 -11.12 -12.12 4.94
CA ARG A 267 -12.04 -13.16 5.38
C ARG A 267 -12.22 -14.25 4.34
N ALA A 268 -12.23 -15.51 4.80
CA ALA A 268 -12.69 -16.61 3.98
C ALA A 268 -14.17 -16.42 3.63
N MET A 269 -14.59 -16.99 2.50
CA MET A 269 -15.95 -16.82 1.97
C MET A 269 -16.95 -17.71 2.69
N ARG A 270 -18.20 -17.26 2.77
CA ARG A 270 -19.30 -17.93 3.46
C ARG A 270 -20.45 -18.22 2.51
N ASP A 271 -21.17 -19.33 2.77
CA ASP A 271 -22.36 -19.73 2.01
C ASP A 271 -23.43 -18.62 1.99
N ALA A 272 -23.62 -17.95 3.13
CA ALA A 272 -24.56 -16.84 3.27
C ALA A 272 -24.10 -15.54 2.58
N ARG A 273 -22.86 -15.48 2.06
CA ARG A 273 -22.23 -14.28 1.46
C ARG A 273 -22.20 -13.07 2.39
N ASP A 274 -22.16 -13.31 3.70
CA ASP A 274 -22.20 -12.30 4.77
C ASP A 274 -20.82 -12.09 5.44
N GLN A 275 -19.73 -12.46 4.78
CA GLN A 275 -18.35 -12.34 5.27
C GLN A 275 -17.93 -10.91 5.63
N CYS A 276 -18.70 -9.90 5.23
CA CYS A 276 -18.52 -8.53 5.71
C CYS A 276 -18.91 -8.34 7.19
N ARG A 277 -19.79 -9.22 7.72
CA ARG A 277 -20.30 -9.15 9.08
C ARG A 277 -19.79 -10.29 9.95
N SER A 278 -19.69 -11.49 9.37
CA SER A 278 -19.37 -12.71 10.09
C SER A 278 -18.10 -13.34 9.57
N GLY A 279 -17.21 -13.78 10.48
CA GLY A 279 -16.06 -14.63 10.16
C GLY A 279 -16.48 -16.08 9.94
N VAL A 280 -15.54 -16.90 9.46
CA VAL A 280 -15.73 -18.34 9.31
C VAL A 280 -14.35 -19.03 9.35
N ARG A 281 -14.30 -20.19 10.02
CA ARG A 281 -13.15 -21.08 9.92
C ARG A 281 -13.35 -22.08 8.78
N TRP A 282 -12.24 -22.56 8.21
CA TRP A 282 -12.28 -23.51 7.09
C TRP A 282 -12.99 -24.85 7.42
N ASP A 283 -13.08 -25.21 8.69
CA ASP A 283 -13.69 -26.44 9.21
C ASP A 283 -15.17 -26.27 9.64
N TRP A 284 -15.75 -25.06 9.51
CA TRP A 284 -17.15 -24.82 9.82
C TRP A 284 -18.08 -25.13 8.65
N SER A 285 -19.29 -25.57 8.94
CA SER A 285 -20.31 -25.92 7.93
C SER A 285 -20.77 -24.73 7.08
N THR A 286 -20.58 -23.49 7.55
CA THR A 286 -20.93 -22.25 6.85
C THR A 286 -19.80 -21.72 5.94
N TYR A 287 -18.69 -22.47 5.85
CA TYR A 287 -17.55 -22.13 4.99
C TYR A 287 -17.81 -22.49 3.53
N ASP A 288 -17.73 -21.51 2.64
CA ASP A 288 -17.80 -21.73 1.20
C ASP A 288 -16.39 -21.92 0.62
N ARG A 289 -15.96 -23.19 0.54
CA ARG A 289 -14.66 -23.55 -0.07
C ARG A 289 -14.59 -23.20 -1.55
N ALA A 290 -15.69 -23.31 -2.28
CA ALA A 290 -15.70 -23.04 -3.72
C ALA A 290 -15.48 -21.54 -3.98
N ALA A 291 -16.18 -20.68 -3.26
CA ALA A 291 -15.99 -19.23 -3.33
C ALA A 291 -14.61 -18.80 -2.82
N THR A 292 -14.09 -19.41 -1.73
CA THR A 292 -12.75 -19.14 -1.21
C THR A 292 -11.68 -19.53 -2.21
N ARG A 293 -11.82 -20.70 -2.86
CA ARG A 293 -10.94 -21.13 -3.96
C ARG A 293 -10.97 -20.15 -5.11
N ALA A 294 -12.15 -19.66 -5.50
CA ALA A 294 -12.29 -18.65 -6.56
C ALA A 294 -11.59 -17.34 -6.19
N LEU A 295 -11.70 -16.91 -4.92
CA LEU A 295 -11.01 -15.73 -4.40
C LEU A 295 -9.48 -15.90 -4.46
N VAL A 296 -8.92 -16.99 -3.95
CA VAL A 296 -7.47 -17.25 -3.98
C VAL A 296 -6.94 -17.32 -5.42
N ARG A 297 -7.67 -17.96 -6.32
CA ARG A 297 -7.32 -17.99 -7.76
C ARG A 297 -7.39 -16.59 -8.38
N ALA A 298 -8.39 -15.78 -8.03
CA ALA A 298 -8.49 -14.40 -8.50
C ALA A 298 -7.33 -13.55 -7.99
N ILE A 299 -6.92 -13.67 -6.71
CA ILE A 299 -5.76 -12.99 -6.14
C ILE A 299 -4.50 -13.33 -6.93
N ARG A 300 -4.21 -14.62 -7.14
CA ARG A 300 -3.05 -15.06 -7.94
C ARG A 300 -3.08 -14.53 -9.38
N ALA A 301 -4.24 -14.54 -10.01
CA ALA A 301 -4.40 -14.12 -11.40
C ALA A 301 -4.35 -12.59 -11.60
N THR A 302 -4.54 -11.79 -10.55
CA THR A 302 -4.46 -10.32 -10.62
C THR A 302 -3.12 -9.76 -10.19
N ALA A 303 -2.25 -10.59 -9.59
CA ALA A 303 -0.93 -10.22 -9.09
C ALA A 303 0.18 -11.17 -9.61
N PRO A 304 0.29 -11.43 -10.94
CA PRO A 304 1.28 -12.35 -11.47
C PRO A 304 2.70 -11.86 -11.15
N GLY A 305 3.50 -12.71 -10.49
CA GLY A 305 4.87 -12.37 -10.07
C GLY A 305 4.96 -11.41 -8.87
N HIS A 306 3.86 -11.15 -8.17
CA HIS A 306 3.81 -10.22 -7.04
C HIS A 306 3.16 -10.81 -5.79
N ILE A 307 3.17 -12.13 -5.65
CA ILE A 307 2.72 -12.84 -4.45
C ILE A 307 3.88 -13.62 -3.87
N LYS A 308 4.28 -13.27 -2.66
CA LYS A 308 5.28 -14.01 -1.89
C LYS A 308 4.70 -15.29 -1.33
N VAL A 309 3.54 -15.19 -0.67
CA VAL A 309 2.85 -16.32 -0.04
C VAL A 309 1.39 -15.98 0.18
N ILE A 310 0.55 -17.00 0.27
CA ILE A 310 -0.83 -16.93 0.75
C ILE A 310 -0.98 -17.98 1.84
N TYR A 311 -1.25 -17.54 3.08
CA TYR A 311 -1.51 -18.44 4.21
C TYR A 311 -3.01 -18.65 4.38
N PHE A 312 -3.41 -19.88 4.55
CA PHE A 312 -4.74 -20.31 4.97
C PHE A 312 -4.76 -21.83 5.21
N ASN A 313 -5.41 -22.29 6.27
CA ASN A 313 -5.26 -23.66 6.75
C ASN A 313 -6.26 -24.68 6.17
N ASP A 314 -7.01 -24.35 5.10
CA ASP A 314 -7.86 -25.34 4.41
C ASP A 314 -6.99 -26.43 3.78
N PRO A 315 -7.06 -27.71 4.26
CA PRO A 315 -6.20 -28.78 3.78
C PRO A 315 -6.46 -29.16 2.32
N VAL A 316 -7.64 -28.84 1.78
CA VAL A 316 -7.95 -29.08 0.35
C VAL A 316 -7.22 -28.05 -0.51
N LEU A 317 -7.29 -26.75 -0.15
CA LEU A 317 -6.61 -25.68 -0.88
C LEU A 317 -5.08 -25.80 -0.77
N ILE A 318 -4.57 -26.32 0.36
CA ILE A 318 -3.14 -26.64 0.53
C ILE A 318 -2.72 -27.75 -0.45
N ARG A 319 -3.46 -28.87 -0.53
CA ARG A 319 -3.17 -29.95 -1.49
C ARG A 319 -3.27 -29.50 -2.94
N GLU A 320 -4.12 -28.51 -3.24
CA GLU A 320 -4.19 -27.88 -4.58
C GLU A 320 -3.03 -26.93 -4.87
N GLY A 321 -2.12 -26.68 -3.92
CA GLY A 321 -1.00 -25.74 -4.07
C GLY A 321 -1.43 -24.26 -4.15
N LEU A 322 -2.65 -23.96 -3.72
CA LEU A 322 -3.20 -22.60 -3.77
C LEU A 322 -2.80 -21.75 -2.58
N VAL A 323 -2.63 -22.38 -1.41
CA VAL A 323 -2.29 -21.71 -0.14
C VAL A 323 -1.27 -22.54 0.63
N THR A 324 -0.63 -21.94 1.62
CA THR A 324 0.36 -22.56 2.51
C THR A 324 -0.18 -22.57 3.94
N TRP A 325 0.06 -23.66 4.67
CA TRP A 325 -0.28 -23.73 6.09
C TRP A 325 0.60 -22.80 6.91
N PHE A 326 0.00 -22.08 7.85
CA PHE A 326 0.70 -21.33 8.87
C PHE A 326 -0.18 -21.21 10.12
N GLU A 327 0.41 -21.31 11.30
CA GLU A 327 -0.33 -21.22 12.57
C GLU A 327 -1.17 -19.94 12.65
N GLY A 328 -2.41 -20.05 13.20
CA GLY A 328 -3.31 -18.90 13.35
C GLY A 328 -4.14 -18.52 12.11
N HIS A 329 -3.99 -19.23 10.96
CA HIS A 329 -4.68 -18.90 9.71
C HIS A 329 -5.86 -19.85 9.40
N ASP A 330 -6.67 -20.17 10.42
CA ASP A 330 -7.85 -21.03 10.24
C ASP A 330 -9.09 -20.27 9.77
N ASP A 331 -9.18 -18.96 10.02
CA ASP A 331 -10.37 -18.14 9.85
C ASP A 331 -10.21 -16.97 8.89
N HIS A 332 -8.99 -16.71 8.43
CA HIS A 332 -8.69 -15.69 7.44
C HIS A 332 -7.59 -16.14 6.47
N ILE A 333 -7.59 -15.53 5.31
CA ILE A 333 -6.56 -15.66 4.29
C ILE A 333 -5.58 -14.50 4.47
N HIS A 334 -4.32 -14.78 4.75
CA HIS A 334 -3.26 -13.78 4.76
C HIS A 334 -2.52 -13.80 3.43
N VAL A 335 -2.52 -12.69 2.72
CA VAL A 335 -1.80 -12.52 1.46
C VAL A 335 -0.62 -11.60 1.69
N ARG A 336 0.59 -12.10 1.47
CA ARG A 336 1.77 -11.25 1.35
C ARG A 336 2.05 -10.99 -0.11
N TYR A 337 1.84 -9.75 -0.50
CA TYR A 337 2.33 -9.23 -1.78
C TYR A 337 3.82 -8.95 -1.71
N CYS A 338 4.48 -8.91 -2.86
CA CYS A 338 5.91 -8.60 -2.95
C CYS A 338 6.20 -7.60 -4.07
N GLN A 339 7.34 -6.97 -3.96
CA GLN A 339 7.90 -6.10 -4.99
C GLN A 339 9.10 -6.79 -5.63
N VAL A 340 9.34 -6.56 -6.91
CA VAL A 340 10.46 -7.20 -7.64
C VAL A 340 11.83 -6.80 -7.07
N VAL A 341 11.90 -5.66 -6.38
CA VAL A 341 13.03 -5.23 -5.57
C VAL A 341 12.49 -4.59 -4.30
N HIS A 342 12.76 -5.19 -3.16
CA HIS A 342 12.40 -4.64 -1.86
C HIS A 342 13.59 -4.73 -0.90
N ALA A 343 13.75 -3.73 -0.02
CA ALA A 343 14.86 -3.69 0.93
C ALA A 343 14.84 -4.85 1.95
N LEU A 344 13.65 -5.32 2.29
CA LEU A 344 13.45 -6.47 3.17
C LEU A 344 13.16 -7.71 2.32
N SER A 345 13.96 -8.77 2.49
CA SER A 345 13.82 -10.02 1.72
C SER A 345 12.47 -10.71 1.87
N ALA A 346 11.76 -10.45 2.98
CA ALA A 346 10.41 -10.95 3.22
C ALA A 346 9.40 -10.43 2.18
N TYR A 347 9.66 -9.29 1.55
CA TYR A 347 8.81 -8.62 0.57
C TYR A 347 9.44 -8.50 -0.83
N ASP A 348 10.62 -9.07 -1.02
CA ASP A 348 11.27 -9.17 -2.34
C ASP A 348 10.74 -10.40 -3.07
N CYS A 349 10.23 -10.23 -4.30
CA CYS A 349 9.73 -11.32 -5.12
C CYS A 349 10.87 -12.19 -5.65
#